data_9bd91d6a21bf911e2b750fe8383b9728
#
_entry.id   9bd91d6a21bf911e2b750fe8383b9728
#
_cell.length_a   1.000
_cell.length_b   1.000
_cell.length_c   1.000
_cell.angle_alpha   90.00
_cell.angle_beta   90.00
_cell.angle_gamma   90.00
#
_symmetry.space_group_name_H-M   'P 1'
#
loop_
_entity.id
_entity.type
_entity.pdbx_description
1 polymer ?
#
loop_
_entity_poly.entity_id
_entity_poly.type
_entity_poly.pdbx_seq_one_letter_code
_entity_poly.pdbx_strand_id
1 'polypeptide(L)'
;RLSHIRDTLLVLQRAVPFIAEHGDGWLEAPIKARLKMTGADVQSLNDYEVHLTDKIQFLLDAALGFINVEQNELFKVMTVWSVAGIPPVLVAGIWGMNFHYMPELSLHWGYPLALATIALSTAIPLAWFKLRGWW
;
A
#
# COMPACT_ATOMS: atom_id res chain seq x y z
N ARG A 1 -21.76 9.00 2.22
CA ARG A 1 -22.23 10.40 2.23
C ARG A 1 -22.05 11.07 0.85
N LEU A 2 -20.92 10.91 0.17
CA LEU A 2 -20.70 11.42 -1.19
C LEU A 2 -21.72 10.87 -2.20
N SER A 3 -22.07 9.58 -2.11
CA SER A 3 -23.06 8.96 -2.99
C SER A 3 -24.44 9.63 -2.90
N HIS A 4 -24.87 10.01 -1.70
CA HIS A 4 -26.17 10.70 -1.51
C HIS A 4 -26.16 12.11 -2.11
N ILE A 5 -25.03 12.81 -2.03
CA ILE A 5 -24.87 14.14 -2.66
C ILE A 5 -24.98 14.00 -4.18
N ARG A 6 -24.27 13.01 -4.73
CA ARG A 6 -24.31 12.71 -6.16
C ARG A 6 -25.71 12.39 -6.65
N ASP A 7 -26.43 11.50 -5.94
CA ASP A 7 -27.80 11.15 -6.29
C ASP A 7 -28.71 12.38 -6.28
N THR A 8 -28.56 13.24 -5.28
CA THR A 8 -29.33 14.49 -5.19
C THR A 8 -28.99 15.46 -6.32
N LEU A 9 -27.72 15.64 -6.65
CA LEU A 9 -27.29 16.49 -7.77
C LEU A 9 -27.82 15.99 -9.11
N LEU A 10 -27.82 14.67 -9.35
CA LEU A 10 -28.38 14.06 -10.56
C LEU A 10 -29.90 14.30 -10.69
N VAL A 11 -30.62 14.20 -9.59
CA VAL A 11 -32.07 14.51 -9.59
C VAL A 11 -32.29 15.98 -9.90
N LEU A 12 -31.56 16.90 -9.28
CA LEU A 12 -31.66 18.34 -9.52
C LEU A 12 -31.27 18.70 -10.96
N GLN A 13 -30.23 18.07 -11.51
CA GLN A 13 -29.75 18.28 -12.88
C GLN A 13 -30.83 17.94 -13.93
N ARG A 14 -31.71 16.99 -13.60
CA ARG A 14 -32.86 16.64 -14.47
C ARG A 14 -34.10 17.50 -14.20
N ALA A 15 -34.41 17.73 -12.93
CA ALA A 15 -35.63 18.44 -12.53
C ALA A 15 -35.60 19.94 -12.91
N VAL A 16 -34.47 20.64 -12.72
CA VAL A 16 -34.37 22.07 -12.96
C VAL A 16 -34.58 22.45 -14.44
N PRO A 17 -33.91 21.79 -15.42
CA PRO A 17 -34.18 22.05 -16.84
C PRO A 17 -35.60 21.67 -17.25
N PHE A 18 -36.11 20.54 -16.74
CA PHE A 18 -37.45 20.09 -17.04
C PHE A 18 -38.52 21.11 -16.64
N ILE A 19 -38.40 21.71 -15.44
CA ILE A 19 -39.30 22.75 -14.95
C ILE A 19 -39.16 24.02 -15.81
N ALA A 20 -37.92 24.38 -16.20
CA ALA A 20 -37.65 25.57 -17.01
C ALA A 20 -38.22 25.45 -18.43
N GLU A 21 -38.22 24.25 -19.02
CA GLU A 21 -38.72 23.97 -20.37
C GLU A 21 -40.23 23.84 -20.41
N HIS A 22 -40.84 23.18 -19.41
CA HIS A 22 -42.29 22.96 -19.39
C HIS A 22 -43.10 24.03 -18.64
N GLY A 23 -42.42 25.03 -18.11
CA GLY A 23 -43.04 26.16 -17.40
C GLY A 23 -43.58 27.28 -18.29
N ASP A 24 -43.54 27.10 -19.62
CA ASP A 24 -44.09 28.08 -20.56
C ASP A 24 -45.60 28.21 -20.40
N GLY A 25 -46.05 29.27 -19.81
CA GLY A 25 -47.47 29.57 -19.57
C GLY A 25 -47.82 29.97 -18.15
N TRP A 26 -46.99 29.58 -17.14
CA TRP A 26 -47.17 29.94 -15.73
C TRP A 26 -45.93 30.48 -15.02
N LEU A 27 -44.74 30.37 -15.63
CA LEU A 27 -43.48 30.89 -15.11
C LEU A 27 -43.19 32.26 -15.70
N GLU A 28 -43.02 33.30 -14.88
CA GLU A 28 -42.58 34.61 -15.28
C GLU A 28 -41.12 34.58 -15.79
N ALA A 29 -40.82 35.45 -16.77
CA ALA A 29 -39.52 35.55 -17.42
C ALA A 29 -38.31 35.63 -16.42
N PRO A 30 -38.37 36.42 -15.32
CA PRO A 30 -37.29 36.50 -14.35
C PRO A 30 -37.07 35.17 -13.58
N ILE A 31 -38.15 34.41 -13.33
CA ILE A 31 -38.06 33.12 -12.64
C ILE A 31 -37.41 32.07 -13.55
N LYS A 32 -37.75 32.09 -14.84
CA LYS A 32 -37.16 31.23 -15.87
C LYS A 32 -35.65 31.47 -16.02
N ALA A 33 -35.23 32.75 -16.01
CA ALA A 33 -33.82 33.10 -16.03
C ALA A 33 -33.06 32.59 -14.79
N ARG A 34 -33.65 32.69 -13.59
CA ARG A 34 -33.06 32.16 -12.35
C ARG A 34 -32.96 30.63 -12.36
N LEU A 35 -33.98 29.94 -12.85
CA LEU A 35 -33.92 28.48 -13.01
C LEU A 35 -32.80 28.04 -13.95
N LYS A 36 -32.58 28.77 -15.05
CA LYS A 36 -31.49 28.48 -15.97
C LYS A 36 -30.12 28.67 -15.30
N MET A 37 -29.96 29.73 -14.50
CA MET A 37 -28.73 29.95 -13.71
C MET A 37 -28.53 28.80 -12.68
N THR A 38 -29.59 28.43 -11.95
CA THR A 38 -29.54 27.32 -10.99
C THR A 38 -29.16 25.99 -11.67
N GLY A 39 -29.66 25.75 -12.90
CA GLY A 39 -29.25 24.59 -13.68
C GLY A 39 -27.76 24.55 -14.01
N ALA A 40 -27.18 25.70 -14.37
CA ALA A 40 -25.73 25.84 -14.60
C ALA A 40 -24.92 25.63 -13.31
N ASP A 41 -25.42 26.15 -12.17
CA ASP A 41 -24.78 25.98 -10.87
C ASP A 41 -24.79 24.48 -10.45
N VAL A 42 -25.91 23.79 -10.65
CA VAL A 42 -26.02 22.35 -10.37
C VAL A 42 -25.05 21.55 -11.24
N GLN A 43 -24.91 21.90 -12.51
CA GLN A 43 -23.96 21.27 -13.40
C GLN A 43 -22.51 21.48 -12.93
N SER A 44 -22.17 22.72 -12.58
CA SER A 44 -20.85 23.06 -12.03
C SER A 44 -20.53 22.29 -10.74
N LEU A 45 -21.52 22.13 -9.86
CA LEU A 45 -21.38 21.34 -8.64
C LEU A 45 -21.18 19.84 -8.92
N ASN A 46 -21.85 19.30 -9.93
CA ASN A 46 -21.67 17.92 -10.35
C ASN A 46 -20.27 17.69 -10.91
N ASP A 47 -19.77 18.60 -11.76
CA ASP A 47 -18.41 18.53 -12.29
C ASP A 47 -17.35 18.62 -11.16
N TYR A 48 -17.62 19.46 -10.17
CA TYR A 48 -16.75 19.59 -9.01
C TYR A 48 -16.78 18.32 -8.12
N GLU A 49 -17.92 17.66 -7.96
CA GLU A 49 -18.05 16.38 -7.21
C GLU A 49 -17.25 15.28 -7.88
N VAL A 50 -17.34 15.17 -9.21
CA VAL A 50 -16.53 14.20 -9.99
C VAL A 50 -15.05 14.46 -9.77
N HIS A 51 -14.61 15.71 -9.90
CA HIS A 51 -13.21 16.07 -9.70
C HIS A 51 -12.71 15.78 -8.28
N LEU A 52 -13.55 16.01 -7.27
CA LEU A 52 -13.21 15.66 -5.88
C LEU A 52 -13.11 14.14 -5.69
N THR A 53 -13.99 13.39 -6.32
CA THR A 53 -13.97 11.90 -6.25
C THR A 53 -12.69 11.36 -6.86
N ASP A 54 -12.29 11.83 -8.04
CA ASP A 54 -11.05 11.44 -8.70
C ASP A 54 -9.82 11.79 -7.84
N LYS A 55 -9.84 12.97 -7.22
CA LYS A 55 -8.76 13.40 -6.33
C LYS A 55 -8.65 12.53 -5.07
N ILE A 56 -9.78 12.14 -4.49
CA ILE A 56 -9.82 11.22 -3.34
C ILE A 56 -9.27 9.86 -3.75
N GLN A 57 -9.67 9.35 -4.91
CA GLN A 57 -9.20 8.08 -5.43
C GLN A 57 -7.68 8.09 -5.67
N PHE A 58 -7.18 9.14 -6.30
CA PHE A 58 -5.74 9.35 -6.48
C PHE A 58 -4.98 9.35 -5.14
N LEU A 59 -5.49 10.06 -4.13
CA LEU A 59 -4.86 10.09 -2.80
C LEU A 59 -4.90 8.72 -2.11
N LEU A 60 -5.98 7.97 -2.29
CA LEU A 60 -6.10 6.61 -1.76
C LEU A 60 -5.08 5.66 -2.41
N ASP A 61 -4.96 5.72 -3.73
CA ASP A 61 -4.01 4.91 -4.50
C ASP A 61 -2.56 5.27 -4.13
N ALA A 62 -2.27 6.56 -3.97
CA ALA A 62 -0.98 7.03 -3.49
C ALA A 62 -0.67 6.51 -2.08
N ALA A 63 -1.64 6.57 -1.15
CA ALA A 63 -1.47 6.06 0.21
C ALA A 63 -1.22 4.55 0.22
N LEU A 64 -1.95 3.78 -0.59
CA LEU A 64 -1.72 2.34 -0.75
C LEU A 64 -0.34 2.06 -1.36
N GLY A 65 0.10 2.88 -2.31
CA GLY A 65 1.45 2.81 -2.88
C GLY A 65 2.53 3.01 -1.82
N PHE A 66 2.41 4.00 -0.95
CA PHE A 66 3.34 4.23 0.16
C PHE A 66 3.36 3.06 1.14
N ILE A 67 2.20 2.52 1.52
CA ILE A 67 2.10 1.36 2.40
C ILE A 67 2.82 0.15 1.79
N ASN A 68 2.65 -0.09 0.48
CA ASN A 68 3.33 -1.19 -0.21
C ASN A 68 4.86 -1.01 -0.23
N VAL A 69 5.35 0.20 -0.42
CA VAL A 69 6.80 0.50 -0.36
C VAL A 69 7.34 0.24 1.04
N GLU A 70 6.68 0.74 2.08
CA GLU A 70 7.07 0.55 3.46
C GLU A 70 7.05 -0.93 3.87
N GLN A 71 6.02 -1.68 3.47
CA GLN A 71 5.96 -3.13 3.69
C GLN A 71 7.12 -3.85 2.99
N ASN A 72 7.45 -3.49 1.76
CA ASN A 72 8.59 -4.07 1.05
C ASN A 72 9.92 -3.83 1.78
N GLU A 73 10.13 -2.66 2.34
CA GLU A 73 11.33 -2.36 3.12
C GLU A 73 11.38 -3.20 4.41
N LEU A 74 10.26 -3.34 5.12
CA LEU A 74 10.18 -4.21 6.28
C LEU A 74 10.46 -5.67 5.92
N PHE A 75 9.89 -6.17 4.83
CA PHE A 75 10.17 -7.54 4.35
C PHE A 75 11.63 -7.74 3.97
N LYS A 76 12.29 -6.76 3.36
CA LYS A 76 13.72 -6.80 3.09
C LYS A 76 14.52 -7.00 4.38
N VAL A 77 14.28 -6.16 5.38
CA VAL A 77 14.98 -6.22 6.67
C VAL A 77 14.75 -7.58 7.34
N MET A 78 13.50 -8.03 7.43
CA MET A 78 13.17 -9.34 8.02
C MET A 78 13.84 -10.50 7.27
N THR A 79 13.86 -10.43 5.92
CA THR A 79 14.49 -11.47 5.10
C THR A 79 16.00 -11.53 5.33
N VAL A 80 16.66 -10.37 5.35
CA VAL A 80 18.11 -10.30 5.62
C VAL A 80 18.44 -10.89 7.00
N TRP A 81 17.70 -10.51 8.04
CA TRP A 81 17.90 -11.04 9.38
C TRP A 81 17.64 -12.55 9.47
N SER A 82 16.60 -13.04 8.82
CA SER A 82 16.27 -14.47 8.82
C SER A 82 17.32 -15.29 8.08
N VAL A 83 17.70 -14.88 6.87
CA VAL A 83 18.66 -15.61 6.03
C VAL A 83 20.07 -15.55 6.61
N ALA A 84 20.45 -14.47 7.27
CA ALA A 84 21.75 -14.36 7.92
C ALA A 84 21.79 -15.03 9.32
N GLY A 85 20.66 -15.06 10.03
CA GLY A 85 20.60 -15.56 11.42
C GLY A 85 20.28 -17.04 11.56
N ILE A 86 19.42 -17.59 10.71
CA ILE A 86 18.99 -19.01 10.84
C ILE A 86 20.14 -20.01 10.62
N PRO A 87 21.00 -19.92 9.59
CA PRO A 87 22.05 -20.89 9.38
C PRO A 87 23.04 -21.03 10.54
N PRO A 88 23.56 -19.95 11.13
CA PRO A 88 24.48 -20.07 12.27
C PRO A 88 23.81 -20.70 13.50
N VAL A 89 22.53 -20.42 13.74
CA VAL A 89 21.77 -21.04 14.85
C VAL A 89 21.58 -22.53 14.63
N LEU A 90 21.30 -22.96 13.40
CA LEU A 90 21.21 -24.39 13.05
C LEU A 90 22.55 -25.10 13.26
N VAL A 91 23.65 -24.51 12.81
CA VAL A 91 25.01 -25.07 13.00
C VAL A 91 25.33 -25.18 14.47
N ALA A 92 25.11 -24.12 15.24
CA ALA A 92 25.34 -24.13 16.69
C ALA A 92 24.43 -25.13 17.40
N GLY A 93 23.18 -25.30 16.96
CA GLY A 93 22.24 -26.27 17.50
C GLY A 93 22.67 -27.70 17.25
N ILE A 94 23.14 -28.03 16.05
CA ILE A 94 23.63 -29.36 15.70
C ILE A 94 24.84 -29.75 16.56
N TRP A 95 25.80 -28.86 16.68
CA TRP A 95 27.01 -29.12 17.51
C TRP A 95 26.75 -28.98 19.01
N GLY A 96 25.66 -28.35 19.42
CA GLY A 96 25.19 -28.32 20.80
C GLY A 96 24.42 -29.55 21.23
N MET A 97 24.18 -30.51 20.33
CA MET A 97 23.48 -31.77 20.67
C MET A 97 24.37 -32.69 21.48
N ASN A 98 23.78 -33.35 22.48
CA ASN A 98 24.48 -34.28 23.37
C ASN A 98 24.35 -35.76 22.90
N PHE A 99 24.70 -36.01 21.64
CA PHE A 99 24.74 -37.41 21.15
C PHE A 99 26.00 -38.11 21.62
N HIS A 100 25.90 -39.42 21.96
CA HIS A 100 27.00 -40.21 22.45
C HIS A 100 28.08 -40.47 21.40
N TYR A 101 27.76 -40.35 20.12
CA TYR A 101 28.69 -40.54 19.00
C TYR A 101 28.68 -39.33 18.08
N MET A 102 29.60 -38.40 18.36
CA MET A 102 29.85 -37.23 17.53
C MET A 102 31.32 -37.13 17.18
N PRO A 103 31.75 -37.64 16.01
CA PRO A 103 33.17 -37.72 15.66
C PRO A 103 33.83 -36.35 15.56
N GLU A 104 33.04 -35.32 15.28
CA GLU A 104 33.52 -33.92 15.15
C GLU A 104 34.03 -33.34 16.48
N LEU A 105 33.48 -33.78 17.62
CA LEU A 105 33.87 -33.33 18.96
C LEU A 105 35.23 -33.91 19.41
N SER A 106 35.66 -35.03 18.82
CA SER A 106 36.96 -35.63 19.09
C SER A 106 38.12 -35.01 18.32
N LEU A 107 37.82 -34.15 17.33
CA LEU A 107 38.82 -33.47 16.53
C LEU A 107 39.46 -32.33 17.32
N HIS A 108 40.79 -32.27 17.37
CA HIS A 108 41.52 -31.17 18.01
C HIS A 108 41.19 -29.79 17.42
N TRP A 109 40.83 -29.75 16.14
CA TRP A 109 40.37 -28.54 15.41
C TRP A 109 38.86 -28.40 15.33
N GLY A 110 38.09 -29.21 16.03
CA GLY A 110 36.62 -29.20 15.97
C GLY A 110 36.03 -27.87 16.38
N TYR A 111 36.50 -27.29 17.49
CA TYR A 111 35.99 -26.01 17.99
C TYR A 111 36.30 -24.80 17.07
N PRO A 112 37.56 -24.60 16.60
CA PRO A 112 37.85 -23.55 15.61
C PRO A 112 37.07 -23.71 14.29
N LEU A 113 36.90 -24.95 13.83
CA LEU A 113 36.11 -25.26 12.63
C LEU A 113 34.65 -24.89 12.83
N ALA A 114 34.06 -25.16 13.99
CA ALA A 114 32.70 -24.79 14.34
C ALA A 114 32.51 -23.25 14.28
N LEU A 115 33.40 -22.52 14.92
CA LEU A 115 33.35 -21.06 14.90
C LEU A 115 33.51 -20.48 13.50
N ALA A 116 34.43 -21.03 12.70
CA ALA A 116 34.62 -20.63 11.32
C ALA A 116 33.36 -20.87 10.46
N THR A 117 32.72 -22.04 10.62
CA THR A 117 31.49 -22.38 9.90
C THR A 117 30.34 -21.47 10.30
N ILE A 118 30.17 -21.15 11.59
CA ILE A 118 29.17 -20.21 12.09
C ILE A 118 29.41 -18.82 11.49
N ALA A 119 30.68 -18.35 11.52
CA ALA A 119 31.03 -17.04 10.97
C ALA A 119 30.78 -16.97 9.45
N LEU A 120 31.17 -17.98 8.70
CA LEU A 120 30.96 -18.07 7.26
C LEU A 120 29.48 -18.18 6.90
N SER A 121 28.71 -18.96 7.65
CA SER A 121 27.25 -19.09 7.41
C SER A 121 26.47 -17.79 7.58
N THR A 122 27.00 -16.85 8.38
CA THR A 122 26.47 -15.49 8.54
C THR A 122 27.04 -14.53 7.47
N ALA A 123 28.35 -14.59 7.25
CA ALA A 123 29.05 -13.63 6.38
C ALA A 123 28.68 -13.79 4.90
N ILE A 124 28.50 -15.03 4.42
CA ILE A 124 28.20 -15.30 3.02
C ILE A 124 26.86 -14.70 2.60
N PRO A 125 25.72 -14.94 3.31
CA PRO A 125 24.46 -14.32 2.96
C PRO A 125 24.51 -12.79 3.05
N LEU A 126 25.14 -12.23 4.08
CA LEU A 126 25.27 -10.78 4.23
C LEU A 126 26.06 -10.15 3.08
N ALA A 127 27.17 -10.76 2.68
CA ALA A 127 27.96 -10.31 1.54
C ALA A 127 27.12 -10.39 0.23
N TRP A 128 26.37 -11.46 0.06
CA TRP A 128 25.51 -11.62 -1.10
C TRP A 128 24.41 -10.55 -1.18
N PHE A 129 23.72 -10.26 -0.06
CA PHE A 129 22.71 -9.18 -0.01
C PHE A 129 23.32 -7.81 -0.27
N LYS A 130 24.53 -7.55 0.26
CA LYS A 130 25.26 -6.30 -0.02
C LYS A 130 25.61 -6.14 -1.49
N LEU A 131 26.09 -7.21 -2.14
CA LEU A 131 26.39 -7.21 -3.58
C LEU A 131 25.13 -7.01 -4.46
N ARG A 132 23.97 -7.44 -3.97
CA ARG A 132 22.66 -7.25 -4.64
C ARG A 132 22.02 -5.88 -4.41
N GLY A 133 22.65 -5.01 -3.62
CA GLY A 133 22.14 -3.67 -3.34
C GLY A 133 20.90 -3.66 -2.44
N TRP A 134 20.79 -4.66 -1.56
CA TRP A 134 19.69 -4.70 -0.57
C TRP A 134 19.99 -3.85 0.67
N TRP A 135 21.17 -3.30 0.71
CA TRP A 135 21.68 -2.36 1.74
C TRP A 135 22.19 -1.10 1.05
#